data_1814edde1e36dd1b6e1fe71b9fedf7fe
#
_entry.id   1814edde1e36dd1b6e1fe71b9fedf7fe
#
_cell.length_a   1.000
_cell.length_b   1.000
_cell.length_c   1.000
_cell.angle_alpha   90.00
_cell.angle_beta   90.00
_cell.angle_gamma   90.00
#
_symmetry.space_group_name_H-M   'P 1'
#
loop_
_entity.id
_entity.type
_entity.pdbx_description
1 polymer ?
#
loop_
_entity_poly.entity_id
_entity_poly.type
_entity_poly.pdbx_seq_one_letter_code
_entity_poly.pdbx_strand_id
1 'polypeptide(L)' 'VDGVYDSDPKKNPNAKLIHKITYKEAIAKQLQFMDTAALALCLENKLPIQVFNLHKKGNIKRALCGEEIGTIIY' A
#
# COMPACT_ATOMS: atom_id res chain seq x y z
N VAL A 1 5.93 6.78 -4.67
CA VAL A 1 4.91 6.90 -3.62
C VAL A 1 5.41 6.34 -2.30
N ASP A 2 5.02 6.97 -1.21
CA ASP A 2 5.42 6.54 0.13
C ASP A 2 4.53 5.42 0.68
N GLY A 3 3.40 5.21 0.06
CA GLY A 3 2.42 4.20 0.47
C GLY A 3 1.05 4.53 -0.12
N VAL A 4 0.01 4.00 0.51
CA VAL A 4 -1.37 4.22 0.10
C VAL A 4 -2.00 5.29 1.00
N TYR A 5 -2.66 6.27 0.38
CA TYR A 5 -3.34 7.35 1.08
C TYR A 5 -4.84 7.11 1.09
N ASP A 6 -5.54 7.69 2.06
CA ASP A 6 -7.00 7.58 2.18
C ASP A 6 -7.73 8.33 1.05
N SER A 7 -7.05 9.26 0.39
CA SER A 7 -7.54 9.97 -0.79
C SER A 7 -6.35 10.40 -1.62
N ASP A 8 -6.60 10.93 -2.82
CA ASP A 8 -5.52 11.40 -3.70
C ASP A 8 -4.85 12.62 -3.09
N PRO A 9 -3.57 12.54 -2.69
CA PRO A 9 -2.88 13.67 -2.08
C PRO A 9 -2.70 14.85 -3.04
N LYS A 10 -2.77 14.63 -4.35
CA LYS A 10 -2.71 15.70 -5.35
C LYS A 10 -3.99 16.52 -5.38
N LYS A 11 -5.13 15.90 -5.06
CA LYS A 11 -6.44 16.54 -5.05
C LYS A 11 -6.85 17.00 -3.66
N ASN A 12 -6.37 16.30 -2.64
CA ASN A 12 -6.70 16.59 -1.24
C ASN A 12 -5.41 16.72 -0.43
N PRO A 13 -4.99 17.94 -0.08
CA PRO A 13 -3.77 18.14 0.69
C PRO A 13 -3.85 17.58 2.11
N ASN A 14 -5.05 17.24 2.58
CA ASN A 14 -5.25 16.62 3.89
C ASN A 14 -5.28 15.10 3.84
N ALA A 15 -4.96 14.50 2.68
CA ALA A 15 -4.87 13.05 2.55
C ALA A 15 -3.86 12.49 3.54
N LYS A 16 -4.23 11.41 4.24
CA LYS A 16 -3.40 10.78 5.25
C LYS A 16 -2.88 9.45 4.77
N LEU A 17 -1.63 9.16 5.11
CA LEU A 17 -1.02 7.87 4.81
C LEU A 17 -1.67 6.77 5.65
N ILE A 18 -2.05 5.69 4.98
CA ILE A 18 -2.60 4.50 5.65
C ILE A 18 -1.43 3.57 5.97
N HIS A 19 -1.29 3.18 7.24
CA HIS A 19 -0.21 2.27 7.64
C HIS A 19 -0.57 0.81 7.44
N LYS A 20 -1.80 0.43 7.79
CA LYS A 20 -2.32 -0.93 7.60
C LYS A 20 -3.76 -0.88 7.12
N ILE A 21 -4.09 -1.73 6.16
CA ILE A 21 -5.45 -1.82 5.62
C ILE A 21 -5.69 -3.26 5.16
N THR A 22 -6.92 -3.74 5.31
CA THR A 22 -7.29 -5.05 4.78
C THR A 22 -7.56 -4.96 3.28
N TYR A 23 -7.45 -6.10 2.59
CA TYR A 23 -7.84 -6.18 1.18
C TYR A 23 -9.27 -5.73 0.97
N LYS A 24 -10.16 -6.17 1.84
CA LYS A 24 -11.58 -5.84 1.76
C LYS A 24 -11.80 -4.32 1.81
N GLU A 25 -11.13 -3.64 2.73
CA GLU A 25 -11.23 -2.19 2.84
C GLU A 25 -10.62 -1.47 1.65
N ALA A 26 -9.46 -1.95 1.16
CA ALA A 26 -8.81 -1.36 0.00
C ALA A 26 -9.70 -1.45 -1.24
N ILE A 27 -10.37 -2.57 -1.44
CA ILE A 27 -11.29 -2.77 -2.55
C ILE A 27 -12.54 -1.90 -2.37
N ALA A 28 -13.11 -1.88 -1.16
CA ALA A 28 -14.32 -1.11 -0.86
C ALA A 28 -14.11 0.39 -1.05
N LYS A 29 -12.92 0.89 -0.70
CA LYS A 29 -12.57 2.30 -0.88
C LYS A 29 -12.10 2.63 -2.29
N GLN A 30 -11.99 1.64 -3.17
CA GLN A 30 -11.52 1.79 -4.55
C GLN A 30 -10.16 2.48 -4.63
N LEU A 31 -9.26 2.12 -3.73
CA LEU A 31 -7.92 2.68 -3.70
C LEU A 31 -7.11 2.13 -4.88
N GLN A 32 -6.55 3.04 -5.68
CA GLN A 32 -5.83 2.68 -6.90
C GLN A 32 -4.32 2.74 -6.63
N PHE A 33 -3.74 1.62 -6.27
CA PHE A 33 -2.31 1.50 -6.03
C PHE A 33 -1.68 0.36 -6.83
N MET A 34 -2.48 -0.51 -7.44
CA MET A 34 -2.01 -1.54 -8.33
C MET A 34 -3.15 -2.01 -9.24
N ASP A 35 -2.81 -2.81 -10.25
CA ASP A 35 -3.76 -3.40 -11.18
C ASP A 35 -4.76 -4.28 -10.41
N THR A 36 -6.05 -4.12 -10.74
CA THR A 36 -7.12 -4.89 -10.11
C THR A 36 -6.91 -6.41 -10.25
N ALA A 37 -6.43 -6.87 -11.41
CA ALA A 37 -6.16 -8.28 -11.61
C ALA A 37 -5.05 -8.78 -10.70
N ALA A 38 -4.00 -7.98 -10.53
CA ALA A 38 -2.90 -8.32 -9.64
C ALA A 38 -3.35 -8.33 -8.18
N LEU A 39 -4.19 -7.37 -7.79
CA LEU A 39 -4.74 -7.30 -6.45
C LEU A 39 -5.61 -8.53 -6.15
N ALA A 40 -6.46 -8.93 -7.09
CA ALA A 40 -7.31 -10.11 -6.94
C ALA A 40 -6.47 -11.39 -6.81
N LEU A 41 -5.40 -11.50 -7.58
CA LEU A 41 -4.48 -12.65 -7.51
C LEU A 41 -3.80 -12.73 -6.15
N CYS A 42 -3.34 -11.61 -5.62
CA CYS A 42 -2.72 -11.56 -4.30
C CYS A 42 -3.72 -11.93 -3.20
N LEU A 43 -4.96 -11.44 -3.30
CA LEU A 43 -6.02 -11.76 -2.36
C LEU A 43 -6.35 -13.26 -2.37
N GLU A 44 -6.47 -13.85 -3.57
CA GLU A 44 -6.76 -15.28 -3.74
C GLU A 44 -5.69 -16.14 -3.07
N ASN A 45 -4.44 -15.74 -3.17
CA ASN A 45 -3.31 -16.46 -2.58
C ASN A 45 -2.98 -16.00 -1.15
N LYS A 46 -3.75 -15.09 -0.58
CA LYS A 46 -3.57 -14.55 0.78
C LYS A 46 -2.18 -13.98 1.01
N LEU A 47 -1.64 -13.29 0.01
CA LEU A 47 -0.32 -12.68 0.08
C LEU A 47 -0.43 -11.26 0.65
N PRO A 48 0.35 -10.92 1.68
CA PRO A 48 0.40 -9.53 2.13
C PRO A 48 1.13 -8.66 1.11
N ILE A 49 0.70 -7.41 0.97
CA ILE A 49 1.32 -6.44 0.07
C ILE A 49 1.88 -5.31 0.90
N GLN A 50 3.10 -4.89 0.57
CA GLN A 50 3.71 -3.72 1.19
C GLN A 50 3.99 -2.68 0.11
N VAL A 51 3.40 -1.50 0.26
CA VAL A 51 3.57 -0.38 -0.66
C VAL A 51 4.46 0.67 0.02
N PHE A 52 5.60 0.99 -0.59
CA PHE A 52 6.55 1.95 -0.04
C PHE A 52 7.35 2.63 -1.14
N ASN A 53 8.07 3.69 -0.78
CA ASN A 53 8.88 4.45 -1.73
C ASN A 53 10.21 3.73 -2.00
N LEU A 54 10.36 3.15 -3.20
CA LEU A 54 11.55 2.43 -3.62
C LEU A 54 12.76 3.35 -3.80
N HIS A 55 12.53 4.63 -4.07
CA HIS A 55 13.60 5.59 -4.32
C HIS A 55 14.21 6.16 -3.03
N LYS A 56 13.55 5.99 -1.91
CA LYS A 56 14.08 6.46 -0.64
C LYS A 56 15.19 5.51 -0.19
N LYS A 57 16.37 6.10 0.10
CA LYS A 57 17.54 5.33 0.47
C LYS A 57 17.27 4.45 1.70
N GLY A 58 17.61 3.17 1.58
CA GLY A 58 17.48 2.22 2.68
C GLY A 58 16.13 1.54 2.82
N ASN A 59 15.09 2.00 2.09
CA ASN A 59 13.75 1.42 2.23
C ASN A 59 13.67 -0.04 1.79
N ILE A 60 14.36 -0.40 0.71
CA ILE A 60 14.36 -1.80 0.25
C ILE A 60 14.98 -2.70 1.32
N LYS A 61 16.11 -2.28 1.90
CA LYS A 61 16.77 -3.02 2.96
C LYS A 61 15.87 -3.14 4.19
N ARG A 62 15.20 -2.05 4.57
CA ARG A 62 14.29 -2.03 5.72
C ARG A 62 13.12 -2.98 5.53
N ALA A 63 12.51 -2.98 4.35
CA ALA A 63 11.42 -3.89 4.02
C ALA A 63 11.88 -5.35 4.07
N LEU A 64 13.05 -5.65 3.53
CA LEU A 64 13.61 -7.01 3.56
C LEU A 64 13.95 -7.47 4.98
N CYS A 65 14.26 -6.53 5.88
CA CYS A 65 14.51 -6.82 7.30
C CYS A 65 13.23 -6.97 8.10
N GLY A 66 12.06 -6.85 7.48
CA GLY A 66 10.77 -7.03 8.13
C GLY A 66 10.20 -5.78 8.76
N GLU A 67 10.77 -4.60 8.49
CA GLU A 67 10.22 -3.35 8.98
C GLU A 67 8.92 -3.00 8.24
N GLU A 68 7.93 -2.53 8.99
CA GLU A 68 6.64 -2.13 8.42
C GLU A 68 6.72 -0.68 7.96
N ILE A 69 7.26 -0.44 6.76
CA ILE A 69 7.34 0.89 6.16
C ILE A 69 6.25 1.04 5.10
N GLY A 70 5.75 2.28 4.92
CA GLY A 70 4.68 2.55 3.97
C GLY A 70 3.35 1.96 4.42
N THR A 71 2.66 1.27 3.53
CA THR A 71 1.35 0.67 3.79
C THR A 71 1.40 -0.85 3.66
N ILE A 72 0.85 -1.55 4.64
CA ILE A 72 0.70 -3.01 4.62
C ILE A 72 -0.76 -3.34 4.31
N ILE A 73 -0.98 -4.19 3.30
CA ILE A 73 -2.31 -4.66 2.90
C ILE A 73 -2.38 -6.16 3.19
N TYR A 74 -3.37 -6.57 3.94
CA TYR A 74 -3.45 -7.97 4.39
C TYR A 74 -4.86 -8.55 4.43
#